data_0d75d2a491ef21d72c3bc5e66bfcc096
#
_entry.id   0d75d2a491ef21d72c3bc5e66bfcc096
#
_cell.length_a   1.000
_cell.length_b   1.000
_cell.length_c   1.000
_cell.angle_alpha   90.00
_cell.angle_beta   90.00
_cell.angle_gamma   90.00
#
_symmetry.space_group_name_H-M   'P 1'
#
loop_
_entity.id
_entity.type
_entity.pdbx_description
1 polymer ?
#
loop_
_entity_poly.entity_id
_entity_poly.type
_entity_poly.pdbx_seq_one_letter_code
_entity_poly.pdbx_strand_id
1 'polypeptide(L)'
;HCISSAASDVYKRQVFDPIHYGHLFTAEEARIEFKLDEVIFVPCREPVHKRENSISAPEHRYLMTVLAISNNPFFEVSKIELNRPGPSYSIDTVKEFLRKYNYEIKIFFITGADAFLEIESWYKSEELIKLCQFIAATRPGYDLDRLDQGFKEIIKIMEIPALSISSTDIRRRVREGKSIKYLVPYEVEEYIYKNKLYRNKRISKKFLG
;
A
#
# COMPACT_ATOMS: atom_id res chain seq x y z
N HIS A 1 -12.29 -24.09 16.43
CA HIS A 1 -11.07 -23.60 15.77
C HIS A 1 -10.85 -24.45 14.52
N CYS A 2 -11.48 -24.12 13.43
CA CYS A 2 -11.08 -24.65 12.12
C CYS A 2 -10.08 -23.65 11.53
N ILE A 3 -8.80 -23.95 11.63
CA ILE A 3 -7.78 -23.37 10.77
C ILE A 3 -7.95 -24.11 9.45
N SER A 4 -8.55 -23.44 8.45
CA SER A 4 -8.54 -23.94 7.07
C SER A 4 -7.10 -23.98 6.61
N SER A 5 -6.65 -25.15 6.20
CA SER A 5 -5.32 -25.39 5.68
C SER A 5 -5.15 -24.67 4.36
N ALA A 6 -4.49 -23.55 4.39
CA ALA A 6 -4.06 -22.61 3.37
C ALA A 6 -4.72 -21.23 3.52
N ALA A 7 -4.56 -20.59 4.66
CA ALA A 7 -4.83 -19.17 4.78
C ALA A 7 -3.97 -18.41 3.75
N SER A 8 -4.63 -17.72 2.81
CA SER A 8 -3.96 -16.93 1.79
C SER A 8 -3.95 -15.47 2.25
N ASP A 9 -2.91 -15.08 2.96
CA ASP A 9 -2.75 -13.70 3.41
C ASP A 9 -2.13 -12.85 2.32
N VAL A 10 -2.71 -11.67 2.11
CA VAL A 10 -2.24 -10.71 1.11
C VAL A 10 -1.55 -9.55 1.78
N TYR A 11 -0.37 -9.26 1.28
CA TYR A 11 0.46 -8.18 1.72
C TYR A 11 0.47 -7.02 0.72
N LYS A 12 -0.02 -5.84 1.14
CA LYS A 12 0.04 -4.62 0.35
C LYS A 12 0.97 -3.61 1.03
N ARG A 13 2.18 -3.47 0.49
CA ARG A 13 3.18 -2.52 0.98
C ARG A 13 3.21 -1.26 0.14
N GLN A 14 2.94 -0.12 0.77
CA GLN A 14 3.05 1.19 0.14
C GLN A 14 3.33 2.27 1.19
N VAL A 15 3.72 3.45 0.74
CA VAL A 15 3.97 4.59 1.64
C VAL A 15 2.68 5.08 2.29
N PHE A 16 1.52 4.98 1.60
CA PHE A 16 0.19 5.43 2.07
C PHE A 16 0.20 6.87 2.64
N ASP A 17 0.61 7.83 1.84
CA ASP A 17 0.78 9.22 2.27
C ASP A 17 -0.04 10.22 1.43
N PRO A 18 -1.40 10.27 1.64
CA PRO A 18 -2.23 9.36 2.44
C PRO A 18 -2.68 8.12 1.70
N ILE A 19 -3.25 7.17 2.43
CA ILE A 19 -4.10 6.12 1.86
C ILE A 19 -5.33 6.75 1.20
N HIS A 20 -5.86 6.13 0.14
CA HIS A 20 -6.99 6.67 -0.63
C HIS A 20 -7.82 5.56 -1.27
N TYR A 21 -8.98 5.89 -1.82
CA TYR A 21 -9.89 4.91 -2.40
C TYR A 21 -9.27 4.05 -3.50
N GLY A 22 -8.32 4.56 -4.27
CA GLY A 22 -7.59 3.74 -5.24
C GLY A 22 -6.82 2.59 -4.60
N HIS A 23 -6.24 2.80 -3.40
CA HIS A 23 -5.58 1.74 -2.64
C HIS A 23 -6.57 0.70 -2.10
N LEU A 24 -7.69 1.17 -1.53
CA LEU A 24 -8.72 0.32 -0.93
C LEU A 24 -9.42 -0.53 -1.99
N PHE A 25 -9.79 0.08 -3.10
CA PHE A 25 -10.40 -0.59 -4.24
C PHE A 25 -9.50 -1.71 -4.77
N THR A 26 -8.23 -1.40 -5.07
CA THR A 26 -7.26 -2.41 -5.53
C THR A 26 -7.11 -3.58 -4.55
N ALA A 27 -7.15 -3.30 -3.24
CA ALA A 27 -7.04 -4.32 -2.20
C ALA A 27 -8.26 -5.24 -2.18
N GLU A 28 -9.46 -4.67 -2.28
CA GLU A 28 -10.71 -5.43 -2.27
C GLU A 28 -10.88 -6.27 -3.53
N GLU A 29 -10.58 -5.70 -4.72
CA GLU A 29 -10.59 -6.46 -5.98
C GLU A 29 -9.63 -7.66 -5.91
N ALA A 30 -8.41 -7.46 -5.41
CA ALA A 30 -7.47 -8.56 -5.23
C ALA A 30 -8.01 -9.64 -4.28
N ARG A 31 -8.63 -9.22 -3.17
CA ARG A 31 -9.22 -10.16 -2.21
C ARG A 31 -10.30 -11.03 -2.87
N ILE A 32 -11.18 -10.41 -3.63
CA ILE A 32 -12.29 -11.11 -4.29
C ILE A 32 -11.79 -12.00 -5.42
N GLU A 33 -10.98 -11.47 -6.34
CA GLU A 33 -10.53 -12.19 -7.54
C GLU A 33 -9.67 -13.40 -7.20
N PHE A 34 -8.77 -13.26 -6.21
CA PHE A 34 -7.87 -14.35 -5.81
C PHE A 34 -8.34 -15.13 -4.59
N LYS A 35 -9.57 -14.86 -4.09
CA LYS A 35 -10.19 -15.53 -2.94
C LYS A 35 -9.29 -15.53 -1.71
N LEU A 36 -8.83 -14.33 -1.35
CA LEU A 36 -7.90 -14.14 -0.25
C LEU A 36 -8.67 -14.01 1.06
N ASP A 37 -8.19 -14.63 2.12
CA ASP A 37 -8.87 -14.62 3.42
C ASP A 37 -8.78 -13.25 4.07
N GLU A 38 -7.63 -12.57 3.92
CA GLU A 38 -7.35 -11.29 4.53
C GLU A 38 -6.41 -10.43 3.67
N VAL A 39 -6.50 -9.11 3.79
CA VAL A 39 -5.54 -8.16 3.21
C VAL A 39 -4.88 -7.35 4.31
N ILE A 40 -3.57 -7.50 4.46
CA ILE A 40 -2.77 -6.78 5.45
C ILE A 40 -2.11 -5.56 4.82
N PHE A 41 -2.48 -4.38 5.27
CA PHE A 41 -1.83 -3.13 4.89
C PHE A 41 -0.59 -2.91 5.75
N VAL A 42 0.55 -2.64 5.11
CA VAL A 42 1.79 -2.37 5.84
C VAL A 42 2.36 -1.02 5.44
N PRO A 43 2.07 0.03 6.21
CA PRO A 43 2.71 1.33 6.03
C PRO A 43 4.21 1.22 6.25
N CYS A 44 4.99 1.57 5.24
CA CYS A 44 6.44 1.49 5.31
C CYS A 44 7.00 2.54 6.29
N ARG A 45 8.01 2.20 7.11
CA ARG A 45 8.66 3.16 8.01
C ARG A 45 9.52 4.13 7.21
N GLU A 46 10.54 3.64 6.55
CA GLU A 46 11.51 4.42 5.79
C GLU A 46 11.57 3.90 4.34
N PRO A 47 10.94 4.60 3.39
CA PRO A 47 10.98 4.16 2.00
C PRO A 47 12.37 4.41 1.40
N VAL A 48 12.97 3.37 0.82
CA VAL A 48 14.35 3.38 0.27
C VAL A 48 14.53 4.40 -0.87
N HIS A 49 13.47 4.74 -1.60
CA HIS A 49 13.55 5.55 -2.83
C HIS A 49 12.93 6.96 -2.70
N LYS A 50 12.48 7.39 -1.52
CA LYS A 50 11.89 8.72 -1.34
C LYS A 50 12.69 9.54 -0.33
N ARG A 51 12.97 10.81 -0.66
CA ARG A 51 13.62 11.75 0.26
C ARG A 51 12.70 12.01 1.46
N GLU A 52 13.21 11.84 2.67
CA GLU A 52 12.51 11.94 3.95
C GLU A 52 11.68 13.23 4.13
N ASN A 53 12.17 14.36 3.60
CA ASN A 53 11.55 15.68 3.80
C ASN A 53 10.19 15.88 3.12
N SER A 54 9.68 14.90 2.36
CA SER A 54 8.42 15.02 1.61
C SER A 54 7.30 14.10 2.10
N ILE A 55 7.55 13.29 3.13
CA ILE A 55 6.64 12.23 3.59
C ILE A 55 6.20 12.52 5.02
N SER A 56 4.92 12.28 5.32
CA SER A 56 4.40 12.39 6.69
C SER A 56 5.02 11.35 7.62
N ALA A 57 5.13 11.67 8.91
CA ALA A 57 5.64 10.75 9.91
C ALA A 57 4.94 9.37 9.82
N PRO A 58 5.66 8.27 10.07
CA PRO A 58 5.12 6.92 9.96
C PRO A 58 3.84 6.71 10.77
N GLU A 59 3.76 7.33 11.95
CA GLU A 59 2.61 7.24 12.84
C GLU A 59 1.35 7.84 12.23
N HIS A 60 1.45 8.99 11.56
CA HIS A 60 0.32 9.58 10.83
C HIS A 60 -0.16 8.67 9.69
N ARG A 61 0.76 8.09 8.93
CA ARG A 61 0.43 7.21 7.82
C ARG A 61 -0.23 5.91 8.30
N TYR A 62 0.26 5.36 9.41
CA TYR A 62 -0.35 4.22 10.08
C TYR A 62 -1.78 4.54 10.54
N LEU A 63 -1.98 5.62 11.27
CA LEU A 63 -3.30 6.00 11.78
C LEU A 63 -4.29 6.30 10.65
N MET A 64 -3.86 6.96 9.58
CA MET A 64 -4.72 7.14 8.39
C MET A 64 -5.11 5.79 7.77
N THR A 65 -4.20 4.80 7.77
CA THR A 65 -4.52 3.46 7.25
C THR A 65 -5.50 2.73 8.16
N VAL A 66 -5.34 2.77 9.49
CA VAL A 66 -6.30 2.22 10.45
C VAL A 66 -7.70 2.80 10.21
N LEU A 67 -7.79 4.14 10.12
CA LEU A 67 -9.07 4.83 9.89
C LEU A 67 -9.71 4.42 8.56
N ALA A 68 -8.90 4.28 7.51
CA ALA A 68 -9.38 3.96 6.17
C ALA A 68 -9.99 2.56 6.03
N ILE A 69 -9.52 1.60 6.82
CA ILE A 69 -9.93 0.18 6.72
C ILE A 69 -10.92 -0.25 7.81
N SER A 70 -11.28 0.64 8.72
CA SER A 70 -12.04 0.32 9.94
C SER A 70 -13.42 -0.32 9.71
N ASN A 71 -13.99 -0.16 8.52
CA ASN A 71 -15.29 -0.72 8.14
C ASN A 71 -15.21 -2.00 7.30
N ASN A 72 -14.02 -2.54 7.03
CA ASN A 72 -13.85 -3.79 6.28
C ASN A 72 -13.25 -4.88 7.19
N PRO A 73 -14.04 -5.94 7.53
CA PRO A 73 -13.58 -6.98 8.44
C PRO A 73 -12.49 -7.89 7.86
N PHE A 74 -12.21 -7.80 6.56
CA PHE A 74 -11.17 -8.56 5.88
C PHE A 74 -9.86 -7.79 5.73
N PHE A 75 -9.82 -6.56 6.25
CA PHE A 75 -8.63 -5.72 6.16
C PHE A 75 -7.97 -5.55 7.52
N GLU A 76 -6.66 -5.77 7.58
CA GLU A 76 -5.84 -5.53 8.76
C GLU A 76 -4.73 -4.51 8.43
N VAL A 77 -4.21 -3.83 9.44
CA VAL A 77 -3.01 -3.00 9.33
C VAL A 77 -1.93 -3.48 10.28
N SER A 78 -0.73 -3.72 9.76
CA SER A 78 0.40 -4.19 10.55
C SER A 78 1.43 -3.11 10.82
N LYS A 79 1.97 -3.08 12.05
CA LYS A 79 3.09 -2.21 12.46
C LYS A 79 4.46 -2.85 12.20
N ILE A 80 4.53 -3.97 11.50
CA ILE A 80 5.73 -4.78 11.36
C ILE A 80 6.94 -3.97 10.87
N GLU A 81 6.75 -3.08 9.89
CA GLU A 81 7.81 -2.20 9.39
C GLU A 81 8.04 -0.98 10.30
N LEU A 82 7.01 -0.47 10.98
CA LEU A 82 7.16 0.64 11.92
C LEU A 82 8.02 0.24 13.15
N ASN A 83 7.89 -0.99 13.60
CA ASN A 83 8.62 -1.50 14.76
C ASN A 83 10.07 -1.90 14.43
N ARG A 84 10.40 -2.06 13.14
CA ARG A 84 11.76 -2.42 12.70
C ARG A 84 12.57 -1.15 12.42
N PRO A 85 13.75 -0.96 13.05
CA PRO A 85 14.62 0.18 12.75
C PRO A 85 15.28 0.03 11.37
N GLY A 86 15.59 1.18 10.74
CA GLY A 86 16.29 1.24 9.46
C GLY A 86 15.39 1.11 8.23
N PRO A 87 16.01 0.98 7.04
CA PRO A 87 15.30 0.92 5.78
C PRO A 87 14.35 -0.27 5.72
N SER A 88 13.15 -0.02 5.20
CA SER A 88 12.13 -1.06 5.02
C SER A 88 12.36 -1.80 3.70
N TYR A 89 12.83 -3.03 3.74
CA TYR A 89 12.92 -3.90 2.57
C TYR A 89 11.77 -4.91 2.54
N SER A 90 11.19 -5.13 1.36
CA SER A 90 10.05 -6.04 1.16
C SER A 90 10.38 -7.48 1.59
N ILE A 91 11.59 -7.95 1.29
CA ILE A 91 12.06 -9.30 1.65
C ILE A 91 12.03 -9.55 3.16
N ASP A 92 12.45 -8.56 3.96
CA ASP A 92 12.50 -8.72 5.41
C ASP A 92 11.08 -8.81 5.99
N THR A 93 10.15 -8.06 5.44
CA THR A 93 8.76 -8.06 5.86
C THR A 93 8.06 -9.37 5.50
N VAL A 94 8.26 -9.89 4.28
CA VAL A 94 7.74 -11.20 3.88
C VAL A 94 8.30 -12.31 4.79
N LYS A 95 9.61 -12.33 5.06
CA LYS A 95 10.23 -13.30 5.98
C LYS A 95 9.68 -13.22 7.40
N GLU A 96 9.38 -12.02 7.87
CA GLU A 96 8.83 -11.81 9.21
C GLU A 96 7.39 -12.32 9.31
N PHE A 97 6.57 -12.10 8.27
CA PHE A 97 5.22 -12.69 8.19
C PHE A 97 5.30 -14.22 8.14
N LEU A 98 6.12 -14.80 7.27
CA LEU A 98 6.28 -16.25 7.19
C LEU A 98 6.68 -16.86 8.54
N ARG A 99 7.60 -16.23 9.29
CA ARG A 99 7.97 -16.67 10.64
C ARG A 99 6.82 -16.52 11.64
N LYS A 100 6.10 -15.40 11.62
CA LYS A 100 4.95 -15.14 12.50
C LYS A 100 3.87 -16.23 12.38
N TYR A 101 3.67 -16.75 11.18
CA TYR A 101 2.66 -17.77 10.87
C TYR A 101 3.28 -19.19 10.66
N ASN A 102 4.47 -19.45 11.17
CA ASN A 102 5.17 -20.74 11.10
C ASN A 102 5.30 -21.32 9.68
N TYR A 103 5.36 -20.45 8.65
CA TYR A 103 5.39 -20.83 7.24
C TYR A 103 4.15 -21.59 6.75
N GLU A 104 3.03 -21.49 7.46
CA GLU A 104 1.76 -22.16 7.12
C GLU A 104 0.84 -21.32 6.24
N ILE A 105 1.29 -20.13 5.82
CA ILE A 105 0.54 -19.20 4.98
C ILE A 105 1.13 -19.08 3.57
N LYS A 106 0.27 -18.74 2.61
CA LYS A 106 0.66 -18.34 1.28
C LYS A 106 0.56 -16.82 1.15
N ILE A 107 1.67 -16.16 0.91
CA ILE A 107 1.72 -14.70 0.78
C ILE A 107 1.55 -14.27 -0.67
N PHE A 108 0.64 -13.32 -0.90
CA PHE A 108 0.51 -12.57 -2.13
C PHE A 108 0.95 -11.12 -1.92
N PHE A 109 1.82 -10.62 -2.77
CA PHE A 109 2.30 -9.26 -2.72
C PHE A 109 1.57 -8.40 -3.75
N ILE A 110 0.67 -7.50 -3.31
CA ILE A 110 -0.03 -6.60 -4.22
C ILE A 110 0.83 -5.38 -4.54
N THR A 111 1.06 -5.11 -5.81
CA THR A 111 1.77 -3.93 -6.32
C THR A 111 1.11 -3.36 -7.56
N GLY A 112 1.44 -2.15 -7.94
CA GLY A 112 1.12 -1.64 -9.27
C GLY A 112 2.05 -2.25 -10.32
N ALA A 113 1.57 -2.42 -11.56
CA ALA A 113 2.36 -2.97 -12.64
C ALA A 113 3.66 -2.17 -12.88
N ASP A 114 3.59 -0.84 -12.81
CA ASP A 114 4.78 0.02 -12.95
C ASP A 114 5.89 -0.29 -11.93
N ALA A 115 5.51 -0.54 -10.67
CA ALA A 115 6.46 -0.87 -9.63
C ALA A 115 7.01 -2.30 -9.77
N PHE A 116 6.22 -3.21 -10.37
CA PHE A 116 6.67 -4.56 -10.65
C PHE A 116 7.73 -4.61 -11.77
N LEU A 117 7.64 -3.74 -12.77
CA LEU A 117 8.67 -3.63 -13.82
C LEU A 117 10.06 -3.30 -13.26
N GLU A 118 10.13 -2.69 -12.08
CA GLU A 118 11.38 -2.37 -11.38
C GLU A 118 11.80 -3.45 -10.37
N ILE A 119 11.15 -4.63 -10.35
CA ILE A 119 11.38 -5.65 -9.31
C ILE A 119 12.83 -6.13 -9.24
N GLU A 120 13.52 -6.19 -10.39
CA GLU A 120 14.94 -6.57 -10.44
C GLU A 120 15.84 -5.63 -9.64
N SER A 121 15.44 -4.36 -9.50
CA SER A 121 16.16 -3.37 -8.69
C SER A 121 15.91 -3.51 -7.18
N TRP A 122 14.95 -4.34 -6.77
CA TRP A 122 14.61 -4.50 -5.36
C TRP A 122 15.64 -5.34 -4.63
N TYR A 123 15.94 -4.93 -3.42
CA TYR A 123 16.91 -5.66 -2.58
C TYR A 123 16.50 -7.13 -2.42
N LYS A 124 17.41 -8.04 -2.82
CA LYS A 124 17.20 -9.49 -2.82
C LYS A 124 15.93 -9.95 -3.54
N SER A 125 15.65 -9.36 -4.69
CA SER A 125 14.47 -9.67 -5.51
C SER A 125 14.37 -11.15 -5.86
N GLU A 126 15.46 -11.81 -6.24
CA GLU A 126 15.50 -13.26 -6.56
C GLU A 126 15.05 -14.15 -5.38
N GLU A 127 15.35 -13.75 -4.16
CA GLU A 127 14.89 -14.45 -2.97
C GLU A 127 13.42 -14.13 -2.67
N LEU A 128 13.02 -12.86 -2.83
CA LEU A 128 11.64 -12.41 -2.60
C LEU A 128 10.64 -13.12 -3.49
N ILE A 129 10.96 -13.30 -4.79
CA ILE A 129 10.05 -13.97 -5.75
C ILE A 129 9.86 -15.46 -5.45
N LYS A 130 10.75 -16.09 -4.69
CA LYS A 130 10.61 -17.48 -4.25
C LYS A 130 9.75 -17.62 -2.98
N LEU A 131 9.57 -16.53 -2.23
CA LEU A 131 8.88 -16.53 -0.94
C LEU A 131 7.42 -16.12 -1.02
N CYS A 132 7.00 -15.40 -2.06
CA CYS A 132 5.63 -14.95 -2.23
C CYS A 132 5.22 -14.89 -3.69
N GLN A 133 3.92 -14.93 -3.96
CA GLN A 133 3.37 -14.64 -5.28
C GLN A 133 3.09 -13.13 -5.43
N PHE A 134 3.14 -12.63 -6.66
CA PHE A 134 2.84 -11.23 -6.94
C PHE A 134 1.48 -11.08 -7.61
N ILE A 135 0.75 -10.05 -7.23
CA ILE A 135 -0.43 -9.55 -7.92
C ILE A 135 -0.09 -8.15 -8.43
N ALA A 136 0.00 -7.99 -9.75
CA ALA A 136 0.18 -6.70 -10.37
C ALA A 136 -1.17 -6.11 -10.78
N ALA A 137 -1.57 -5.04 -10.12
CA ALA A 137 -2.72 -4.26 -10.52
C ALA A 137 -2.36 -3.39 -11.73
N THR A 138 -3.08 -3.57 -12.83
CA THR A 138 -2.89 -2.85 -14.08
C THR A 138 -4.15 -2.10 -14.47
N ARG A 139 -4.00 -1.19 -15.43
CA ARG A 139 -5.13 -0.48 -16.08
C ARG A 139 -5.42 -1.14 -17.43
N PRO A 140 -6.65 -1.06 -17.96
CA PRO A 140 -6.97 -1.53 -19.29
C PRO A 140 -5.99 -1.00 -20.34
N GLY A 141 -5.48 -1.92 -21.19
CA GLY A 141 -4.53 -1.57 -22.25
C GLY A 141 -3.07 -1.37 -21.78
N TYR A 142 -2.73 -1.77 -20.57
CA TYR A 142 -1.33 -1.75 -20.12
C TYR A 142 -0.52 -2.86 -20.81
N ASP A 143 0.58 -2.46 -21.46
CA ASP A 143 1.46 -3.38 -22.18
C ASP A 143 2.38 -4.13 -21.20
N LEU A 144 2.10 -5.42 -21.04
CA LEU A 144 2.87 -6.34 -20.20
C LEU A 144 3.94 -7.12 -21.00
N ASP A 145 4.06 -6.88 -22.32
CA ASP A 145 5.06 -7.55 -23.15
C ASP A 145 6.49 -7.14 -22.83
N ARG A 146 6.64 -6.08 -22.05
CA ARG A 146 7.94 -5.63 -21.49
C ARG A 146 8.44 -6.51 -20.34
N LEU A 147 7.60 -7.37 -19.77
CA LEU A 147 8.04 -8.29 -18.72
C LEU A 147 8.78 -9.47 -19.33
N ASP A 148 9.96 -9.79 -18.79
CA ASP A 148 10.68 -11.01 -19.10
C ASP A 148 9.78 -12.24 -18.85
N GLN A 149 9.90 -13.27 -19.70
CA GLN A 149 9.07 -14.46 -19.60
C GLN A 149 9.16 -15.13 -18.23
N GLY A 150 10.33 -15.13 -17.60
CA GLY A 150 10.53 -15.67 -16.25
C GLY A 150 9.67 -15.00 -15.19
N PHE A 151 9.35 -13.72 -15.35
CA PHE A 151 8.47 -12.99 -14.41
C PHE A 151 6.99 -13.21 -14.70
N LYS A 152 6.62 -13.52 -15.96
CA LYS A 152 5.21 -13.79 -16.31
C LYS A 152 4.63 -15.02 -15.59
N GLU A 153 5.47 -15.97 -15.20
CA GLU A 153 5.05 -17.20 -14.51
C GLU A 153 4.78 -16.97 -13.00
N ILE A 154 5.41 -15.97 -12.40
CA ILE A 154 5.31 -15.70 -10.96
C ILE A 154 4.34 -14.58 -10.60
N ILE A 155 3.84 -13.86 -11.60
CA ILE A 155 2.93 -12.73 -11.43
C ILE A 155 1.51 -13.12 -11.84
N LYS A 156 0.55 -12.75 -11.00
CA LYS A 156 -0.86 -12.73 -11.36
C LYS A 156 -1.23 -11.30 -11.77
N ILE A 157 -1.81 -11.15 -12.93
CA ILE A 157 -2.24 -9.85 -13.44
C ILE A 157 -3.68 -9.66 -13.07
N MET A 158 -3.99 -8.50 -12.51
CA MET A 158 -5.33 -8.08 -12.16
C MET A 158 -5.63 -6.75 -12.86
N GLU A 159 -6.58 -6.77 -13.76
CA GLU A 159 -7.02 -5.57 -14.45
C GLU A 159 -8.08 -4.83 -13.62
N ILE A 160 -7.81 -3.58 -13.26
CA ILE A 160 -8.71 -2.75 -12.47
C ILE A 160 -9.15 -1.52 -13.24
N PRO A 161 -10.38 -1.02 -13.04
CA PRO A 161 -10.80 0.27 -13.56
C PRO A 161 -9.80 1.37 -13.20
N ALA A 162 -9.50 2.26 -14.16
CA ALA A 162 -8.53 3.32 -13.98
C ALA A 162 -9.08 4.40 -13.02
N LEU A 163 -8.82 4.25 -11.73
CA LEU A 163 -9.05 5.30 -10.75
C LEU A 163 -7.87 6.27 -10.78
N SER A 164 -8.06 7.45 -11.37
CA SER A 164 -7.03 8.49 -11.42
C SER A 164 -6.87 9.22 -10.08
N ILE A 165 -6.70 8.45 -8.98
CA ILE A 165 -6.47 8.96 -7.64
C ILE A 165 -5.01 8.69 -7.26
N SER A 166 -4.28 9.72 -6.83
CA SER A 166 -2.91 9.56 -6.33
C SER A 166 -2.67 10.34 -5.05
N SER A 167 -1.85 9.78 -4.16
CA SER A 167 -1.44 10.46 -2.92
C SER A 167 -0.76 11.80 -3.22
N THR A 168 -0.03 11.92 -4.31
CA THR A 168 0.63 13.16 -4.73
C THR A 168 -0.37 14.25 -5.09
N ASP A 169 -1.43 13.90 -5.84
CA ASP A 169 -2.50 14.86 -6.17
C ASP A 169 -3.26 15.28 -4.91
N ILE A 170 -3.57 14.34 -4.01
CA ILE A 170 -4.25 14.64 -2.73
C ILE A 170 -3.42 15.63 -1.91
N ARG A 171 -2.12 15.40 -1.74
CA ARG A 171 -1.25 16.33 -1.01
C ARG A 171 -1.16 17.70 -1.68
N ARG A 172 -1.14 17.74 -3.02
CA ARG A 172 -1.17 19.00 -3.78
C ARG A 172 -2.48 19.75 -3.56
N ARG A 173 -3.64 19.08 -3.63
CA ARG A 173 -4.96 19.67 -3.37
C ARG A 173 -5.05 20.29 -1.99
N VAL A 174 -4.59 19.60 -0.95
CA VAL A 174 -4.57 20.15 0.41
C VAL A 174 -3.71 21.42 0.49
N ARG A 175 -2.51 21.43 -0.15
CA ARG A 175 -1.66 22.63 -0.20
C ARG A 175 -2.33 23.81 -0.90
N GLU A 176 -3.13 23.54 -1.92
CA GLU A 176 -3.85 24.53 -2.71
C GLU A 176 -5.22 24.91 -2.12
N GLY A 177 -5.62 24.35 -0.98
CA GLY A 177 -6.93 24.58 -0.37
C GLY A 177 -8.10 23.96 -1.16
N LYS A 178 -7.83 23.01 -2.06
CA LYS A 178 -8.85 22.29 -2.83
C LYS A 178 -9.41 21.11 -2.05
N SER A 179 -10.68 20.77 -2.28
CA SER A 179 -11.32 19.61 -1.67
C SER A 179 -10.63 18.31 -2.04
N ILE A 180 -10.52 17.40 -1.06
CA ILE A 180 -10.09 16.01 -1.21
C ILE A 180 -11.23 15.03 -0.94
N LYS A 181 -12.46 15.56 -0.77
CA LYS A 181 -13.66 14.78 -0.52
C LYS A 181 -13.86 13.75 -1.62
N TYR A 182 -14.23 12.54 -1.25
CA TYR A 182 -14.38 11.38 -2.14
C TYR A 182 -13.10 10.87 -2.83
N LEU A 183 -11.94 11.41 -2.51
CA LEU A 183 -10.65 10.83 -2.90
C LEU A 183 -10.09 9.92 -1.81
N VAL A 184 -10.44 10.23 -0.55
CA VAL A 184 -10.09 9.46 0.65
C VAL A 184 -11.35 9.17 1.46
N PRO A 185 -11.35 8.15 2.34
CA PRO A 185 -12.41 7.98 3.35
C PRO A 185 -12.59 9.23 4.20
N TYR A 186 -13.83 9.44 4.68
CA TYR A 186 -14.18 10.61 5.47
C TYR A 186 -13.29 10.77 6.71
N GLU A 187 -13.03 9.69 7.42
CA GLU A 187 -12.20 9.66 8.63
C GLU A 187 -10.76 10.06 8.34
N VAL A 188 -10.25 9.71 7.15
CA VAL A 188 -8.90 10.11 6.69
C VAL A 188 -8.88 11.60 6.34
N GLU A 189 -9.92 12.11 5.66
CA GLU A 189 -10.08 13.54 5.36
C GLU A 189 -10.07 14.36 6.64
N GLU A 190 -10.91 14.01 7.61
CA GLU A 190 -10.99 14.65 8.93
C GLU A 190 -9.63 14.63 9.65
N TYR A 191 -8.95 13.47 9.64
CA TYR A 191 -7.63 13.32 10.25
C TYR A 191 -6.59 14.26 9.62
N ILE A 192 -6.56 14.36 8.29
CA ILE A 192 -5.64 15.24 7.56
C ILE A 192 -5.85 16.70 7.97
N TYR A 193 -7.11 17.16 8.01
CA TYR A 193 -7.41 18.56 8.34
C TYR A 193 -7.18 18.88 9.84
N LYS A 194 -7.57 17.98 10.74
CA LYS A 194 -7.37 18.13 12.20
C LYS A 194 -5.89 18.22 12.54
N ASN A 195 -5.05 17.39 11.93
CA ASN A 195 -3.61 17.36 12.18
C ASN A 195 -2.83 18.33 11.28
N LYS A 196 -3.50 19.14 10.46
CA LYS A 196 -2.89 20.13 9.56
C LYS A 196 -1.83 19.55 8.63
N LEU A 197 -2.01 18.27 8.22
CA LEU A 197 -1.07 17.59 7.34
C LEU A 197 -1.08 18.24 5.94
N TYR A 198 0.05 18.18 5.26
CA TYR A 198 0.27 18.64 3.88
C TYR A 198 0.09 20.15 3.66
N ARG A 199 -0.19 20.97 4.67
CA ARG A 199 -0.35 22.42 4.54
C ARG A 199 1.01 23.11 4.34
N ASN A 200 1.04 24.15 3.54
CA ASN A 200 2.19 25.04 3.47
C ASN A 200 2.31 25.84 4.80
N LYS A 201 3.48 25.80 5.43
CA LYS A 201 3.77 26.57 6.66
C LYS A 201 3.55 28.09 6.50
N ARG A 202 3.40 28.60 5.27
CA ARG A 202 3.25 30.05 4.95
C ARG A 202 1.81 30.56 4.86
N ILE A 203 0.77 29.70 4.86
CA ILE A 203 -0.63 30.15 4.64
C ILE A 203 -1.42 30.35 5.94
N SER A 204 -0.86 30.08 7.10
CA SER A 204 -1.56 30.15 8.41
C SER A 204 -1.92 31.58 8.89
N LYS A 205 -1.68 32.66 8.11
CA LYS A 205 -1.98 34.03 8.50
C LYS A 205 -3.15 34.72 7.74
N LYS A 206 -3.84 34.05 6.82
CA LYS A 206 -4.79 34.75 5.92
C LYS A 206 -6.27 34.33 6.05
N PHE A 207 -6.63 33.41 6.95
CA PHE A 207 -8.03 32.94 7.10
C PHE A 207 -8.50 32.94 8.57
N LEU A 208 -8.04 33.90 9.38
CA LEU A 208 -8.66 34.27 10.66
C LEU A 208 -8.95 35.76 10.57
N GLY A 209 -9.96 36.11 9.81
CA GLY A 209 -10.59 37.40 9.74
C GLY A 209 -12.05 37.20 9.45
#